data_d3961d67083e8f34ec2fb91517a566ef
#
_entry.id   d3961d67083e8f34ec2fb91517a566ef
#
_cell.length_a   1.000
_cell.length_b   1.000
_cell.length_c   1.000
_cell.angle_alpha   90.00
_cell.angle_beta   90.00
_cell.angle_gamma   90.00
#
_symmetry.space_group_name_H-M   'P 1'
#
loop_
_entity.id
_entity.type
_entity.pdbx_description
1 polymer ?
#
loop_
_entity_poly.entity_id
_entity_poly.type
_entity_poly.pdbx_seq_one_letter_code
_entity_poly.pdbx_strand_id
1 'polypeptide(L)'
;MGGPSGPMLLCLVAATGADSIGPEGPPTTAGRRSPAFLRYWSFAMSPRFRLPALATLALGLIAATASAQPAADPAAVAQAARSVQTQVVAWRRDIHQHPELGQHEVRTAKLVADQLRKLGLQPRTGIAHTGVAAVLKGGQPGPRIAIRADMDALPVTEPAGLPFASKVTADYRGQPVGVMHACGHDAHVAILLGVATALAAQKDRLPGEVMFVFQPAEEGPPTAGEPFGAKLMLDQGVFKDFKPDAVFGLHVWAGLNVGQVGYRSGPMLASADEWSLTVRGKQTHGSRPWDGVDPITVGAQILLASQSMIARQVNIAATPVVLTAGQFNSGVRFNIIPDEAKLVGTLRTFDPAVREDVIARLRRTADDYAHAAGASAELAVVNNAPATINDAALTRRALPSLRRAAGEANVVESGLVTVAEDFSQFANTVPGFYFFVGSTAQGSDAAKAPINHSPNFMLDEGSLEVGTKAMLQVALDYLQAAPAQD
;
A
#
# COMPACT_ATOMS: atom_id res chain seq x y z
N MET A 1 12.26 46.83 38.07
CA MET A 1 12.42 46.36 39.44
C MET A 1 12.30 44.84 39.34
N GLY A 2 13.26 44.08 39.33
CA GLY A 2 14.33 43.81 40.25
C GLY A 2 14.14 42.37 40.68
N GLY A 3 14.98 41.41 40.22
CA GLY A 3 15.03 39.98 40.36
C GLY A 3 14.99 39.49 41.83
N PRO A 4 15.35 38.21 42.12
CA PRO A 4 16.64 37.62 41.87
C PRO A 4 16.68 36.14 41.38
N SER A 5 17.78 35.83 40.77
CA SER A 5 18.39 34.54 40.48
C SER A 5 18.77 33.74 41.73
N GLY A 6 18.60 32.43 41.73
CA GLY A 6 19.12 31.47 42.71
C GLY A 6 19.74 30.25 42.02
N PRO A 7 20.73 29.57 42.56
CA PRO A 7 21.78 28.90 41.83
C PRO A 7 21.52 27.41 41.54
N MET A 8 22.16 27.01 40.46
CA MET A 8 22.42 25.66 39.96
C MET A 8 23.30 24.88 41.00
N LEU A 9 22.83 23.71 41.44
CA LEU A 9 23.64 22.79 42.23
C LEU A 9 24.16 21.65 41.36
N LEU A 10 25.45 21.72 41.08
CA LEU A 10 26.22 20.66 40.39
C LEU A 10 26.63 19.64 41.46
N CYS A 11 26.19 18.39 41.37
CA CYS A 11 26.77 17.30 42.14
C CYS A 11 27.74 16.50 41.28
N LEU A 12 29.02 16.73 41.46
CA LEU A 12 30.10 15.82 41.07
C LEU A 12 30.11 14.65 42.09
N VAL A 13 30.12 13.40 41.63
CA VAL A 13 30.60 12.27 42.42
C VAL A 13 31.78 11.65 41.70
N ALA A 14 32.89 11.62 42.44
CA ALA A 14 34.16 11.10 41.99
C ALA A 14 34.25 9.59 41.95
N ALA A 15 35.01 9.08 41.03
CA ALA A 15 35.41 7.68 40.92
C ALA A 15 36.53 7.33 41.90
N THR A 16 36.45 6.20 42.60
CA THR A 16 37.61 5.51 43.13
C THR A 16 37.37 3.98 43.18
N GLY A 17 38.36 3.22 42.76
CA GLY A 17 38.63 1.87 43.23
C GLY A 17 38.51 0.77 42.19
N ALA A 18 39.65 0.46 41.56
CA ALA A 18 39.89 -0.78 40.83
C ALA A 18 40.10 -1.93 41.80
N ASP A 19 39.52 -3.10 41.51
CA ASP A 19 40.12 -4.38 41.91
C ASP A 19 39.92 -5.42 40.81
N SER A 20 41.02 -5.99 40.42
CA SER A 20 41.24 -6.99 39.38
C SER A 20 40.93 -8.40 39.87
N ILE A 21 40.07 -9.15 39.15
CA ILE A 21 40.00 -10.63 39.28
C ILE A 21 40.11 -11.21 37.89
N GLY A 22 41.12 -12.04 37.69
CA GLY A 22 41.46 -12.67 36.43
C GLY A 22 40.54 -13.83 36.02
N PRO A 23 40.68 -14.35 34.78
CA PRO A 23 39.71 -15.27 34.22
C PRO A 23 40.03 -16.72 34.57
N GLU A 24 39.05 -17.45 35.11
CA GLU A 24 39.08 -18.92 35.15
C GLU A 24 38.52 -19.50 33.84
N GLY A 25 39.30 -20.37 33.20
CA GLY A 25 38.93 -21.07 32.01
C GLY A 25 38.06 -22.31 32.27
N PRO A 26 37.30 -22.79 31.27
CA PRO A 26 36.45 -23.95 31.44
C PRO A 26 37.22 -25.28 31.32
N PRO A 27 36.75 -26.36 31.97
CA PRO A 27 37.44 -27.65 31.98
C PRO A 27 37.27 -28.44 30.67
N THR A 28 38.35 -28.97 30.21
CA THR A 28 38.46 -29.92 29.11
C THR A 28 38.01 -31.32 29.54
N THR A 29 37.07 -31.96 28.84
CA THR A 29 36.89 -33.40 28.85
C THR A 29 37.08 -33.96 27.44
N ALA A 30 38.13 -34.79 27.35
CA ALA A 30 38.43 -35.60 26.21
C ALA A 30 37.53 -36.85 26.15
N GLY A 31 37.04 -37.20 24.96
CA GLY A 31 36.21 -38.40 24.79
C GLY A 31 36.15 -38.88 23.35
N ARG A 32 37.15 -39.66 22.97
CA ARG A 32 37.13 -40.82 22.02
C ARG A 32 36.61 -40.63 20.59
N ARG A 33 37.59 -40.75 19.68
CA ARG A 33 37.45 -41.06 18.25
C ARG A 33 36.99 -42.51 18.04
N SER A 34 36.17 -42.76 17.05
CA SER A 34 36.14 -44.01 16.29
C SER A 34 35.82 -43.73 14.82
N PRO A 35 36.47 -44.38 13.87
CA PRO A 35 36.38 -44.07 12.45
C PRO A 35 35.34 -44.98 11.77
N ALA A 36 34.55 -44.41 10.85
CA ALA A 36 33.64 -45.17 9.98
C ALA A 36 34.14 -45.18 8.54
N PHE A 37 34.49 -46.31 8.14
CA PHE A 37 34.63 -46.98 6.85
C PHE A 37 34.15 -46.25 5.59
N LEU A 38 35.12 -45.92 4.73
CA LEU A 38 34.98 -45.80 3.28
C LEU A 38 34.87 -47.23 2.67
N ARG A 39 33.78 -47.53 1.98
CA ARG A 39 33.69 -48.66 1.06
C ARG A 39 33.73 -48.16 -0.37
N TYR A 40 34.84 -48.35 -1.02
CA TYR A 40 35.00 -48.35 -2.47
C TYR A 40 34.31 -49.59 -3.06
N TRP A 41 33.44 -49.38 -4.04
CA TRP A 41 33.01 -50.44 -4.95
C TRP A 41 33.63 -50.19 -6.30
N SER A 42 34.66 -51.02 -6.59
CA SER A 42 35.20 -51.18 -7.93
C SER A 42 34.35 -52.19 -8.68
N PHE A 43 33.74 -51.79 -9.79
CA PHE A 43 33.18 -52.73 -10.74
C PHE A 43 34.10 -52.84 -11.96
N ALA A 44 34.57 -54.07 -12.20
CA ALA A 44 35.42 -54.44 -13.30
C ALA A 44 34.65 -54.38 -14.63
N MET A 45 35.30 -53.84 -15.64
CA MET A 45 34.89 -53.91 -17.04
C MET A 45 35.16 -55.30 -17.61
N SER A 46 34.17 -55.84 -18.32
CA SER A 46 34.38 -56.93 -19.28
C SER A 46 33.81 -56.53 -20.65
N PRO A 47 34.51 -56.82 -21.72
CA PRO A 47 34.18 -56.29 -23.06
C PRO A 47 33.42 -57.31 -23.91
N ARG A 48 32.77 -56.79 -24.96
CA ARG A 48 32.25 -57.41 -26.18
C ARG A 48 30.72 -57.47 -26.30
N PHE A 49 30.18 -56.41 -26.96
CA PHE A 49 29.07 -56.61 -27.89
C PHE A 49 29.26 -55.74 -29.12
N ARG A 50 29.14 -56.39 -30.31
CA ARG A 50 29.28 -55.81 -31.65
C ARG A 50 28.05 -55.00 -31.99
N LEU A 51 28.24 -53.79 -32.49
CA LEU A 51 27.20 -52.91 -33.07
C LEU A 51 26.68 -53.43 -34.41
N PRO A 52 25.37 -53.34 -34.67
CA PRO A 52 24.86 -53.14 -36.02
C PRO A 52 24.68 -51.65 -36.26
N ALA A 53 25.07 -51.21 -37.43
CA ALA A 53 24.91 -49.86 -37.96
C ALA A 53 23.41 -49.50 -38.00
N LEU A 54 22.99 -48.48 -37.25
CA LEU A 54 21.69 -47.84 -37.35
C LEU A 54 21.88 -46.42 -37.84
N ALA A 55 21.19 -46.14 -38.93
CA ALA A 55 21.16 -44.88 -39.63
C ALA A 55 20.80 -43.72 -38.66
N THR A 56 21.64 -42.69 -38.61
CA THR A 56 21.41 -41.43 -37.95
C THR A 56 20.33 -40.65 -38.69
N LEU A 57 19.11 -40.72 -38.18
CA LEU A 57 18.07 -39.74 -38.52
C LEU A 57 18.37 -38.46 -37.72
N ALA A 58 18.98 -37.48 -38.34
CA ALA A 58 19.14 -36.12 -37.78
C ALA A 58 17.77 -35.46 -37.69
N LEU A 59 17.07 -35.61 -36.58
CA LEU A 59 15.98 -34.71 -36.23
C LEU A 59 16.62 -33.38 -35.84
N GLY A 60 16.56 -32.41 -36.76
CA GLY A 60 16.89 -31.02 -36.47
C GLY A 60 15.87 -30.49 -35.45
N LEU A 61 16.26 -30.44 -34.14
CA LEU A 61 15.60 -29.58 -33.19
C LEU A 61 15.87 -28.15 -33.65
N ILE A 62 14.93 -27.55 -34.35
CA ILE A 62 14.83 -26.10 -34.46
C ILE A 62 14.46 -25.64 -33.04
N ALA A 63 15.46 -25.36 -32.23
CA ALA A 63 15.27 -24.54 -31.04
C ALA A 63 14.80 -23.18 -31.53
N ALA A 64 13.49 -22.95 -31.49
CA ALA A 64 12.95 -21.63 -31.65
C ALA A 64 13.50 -20.81 -30.47
N THR A 65 14.61 -20.13 -30.70
CA THR A 65 15.04 -19.06 -29.81
C THR A 65 13.90 -18.06 -29.78
N ALA A 66 13.08 -18.09 -28.71
CA ALA A 66 12.15 -17.04 -28.42
C ALA A 66 12.99 -15.76 -28.26
N SER A 67 13.11 -15.03 -29.37
CA SER A 67 13.75 -13.71 -29.37
C SER A 67 12.89 -12.85 -28.45
N ALA A 68 13.42 -12.50 -27.27
CA ALA A 68 12.77 -11.52 -26.42
C ALA A 68 12.53 -10.27 -27.25
N GLN A 69 11.27 -9.88 -27.42
CA GLN A 69 10.97 -8.64 -28.12
C GLN A 69 11.69 -7.49 -27.39
N PRO A 70 12.29 -6.56 -28.12
CA PRO A 70 12.98 -5.44 -27.50
C PRO A 70 11.97 -4.62 -26.67
N ALA A 71 12.44 -4.10 -25.54
CA ALA A 71 11.66 -3.17 -24.71
C ALA A 71 11.16 -1.99 -25.55
N ALA A 72 10.02 -1.42 -25.15
CA ALA A 72 9.46 -0.25 -25.83
C ALA A 72 10.48 0.92 -25.86
N ASP A 73 10.64 1.56 -27.01
CA ASP A 73 11.56 2.69 -27.17
C ASP A 73 11.18 3.84 -26.25
N PRO A 74 12.05 4.22 -25.28
CA PRO A 74 11.76 5.29 -24.35
C PRO A 74 11.47 6.65 -24.98
N ALA A 75 12.05 6.92 -26.17
CA ALA A 75 11.82 8.16 -26.91
C ALA A 75 10.40 8.19 -27.49
N ALA A 76 9.94 7.07 -28.04
CA ALA A 76 8.57 6.93 -28.55
C ALA A 76 7.54 7.00 -27.40
N VAL A 77 7.83 6.37 -26.24
CA VAL A 77 6.99 6.45 -25.04
C VAL A 77 6.91 7.88 -24.52
N ALA A 78 8.04 8.59 -24.43
CA ALA A 78 8.06 9.99 -24.01
C ALA A 78 7.29 10.90 -24.99
N GLN A 79 7.39 10.65 -26.30
CA GLN A 79 6.61 11.37 -27.30
C GLN A 79 5.09 11.09 -27.13
N ALA A 80 4.69 9.85 -26.92
CA ALA A 80 3.31 9.48 -26.69
C ALA A 80 2.74 10.16 -25.43
N ALA A 81 3.48 10.17 -24.31
CA ALA A 81 3.10 10.88 -23.09
C ALA A 81 2.93 12.39 -23.34
N ARG A 82 3.89 13.04 -24.00
CA ARG A 82 3.78 14.47 -24.34
C ARG A 82 2.61 14.79 -25.27
N SER A 83 2.28 13.90 -26.19
CA SER A 83 1.17 14.14 -27.13
C SER A 83 -0.20 14.24 -26.47
N VAL A 84 -0.36 13.64 -25.30
CA VAL A 84 -1.61 13.66 -24.51
C VAL A 84 -1.57 14.66 -23.34
N GLN A 85 -0.41 15.26 -23.03
CA GLN A 85 -0.19 16.05 -21.81
C GLN A 85 -1.18 17.21 -21.66
N THR A 86 -1.44 17.97 -22.71
CA THR A 86 -2.39 19.09 -22.66
C THR A 86 -3.79 18.64 -22.22
N GLN A 87 -4.22 17.48 -22.74
CA GLN A 87 -5.53 16.92 -22.38
C GLN A 87 -5.54 16.33 -20.97
N VAL A 88 -4.44 15.70 -20.54
CA VAL A 88 -4.27 15.17 -19.18
C VAL A 88 -4.36 16.31 -18.15
N VAL A 89 -3.67 17.44 -18.39
CA VAL A 89 -3.79 18.65 -17.54
C VAL A 89 -5.22 19.18 -17.51
N ALA A 90 -5.89 19.22 -18.65
CA ALA A 90 -7.28 19.69 -18.72
C ALA A 90 -8.22 18.78 -17.92
N TRP A 91 -8.11 17.46 -18.04
CA TRP A 91 -8.91 16.52 -17.25
C TRP A 91 -8.62 16.65 -15.75
N ARG A 92 -7.35 16.73 -15.36
CA ARG A 92 -6.96 16.91 -13.96
C ARG A 92 -7.60 18.15 -13.36
N ARG A 93 -7.48 19.31 -14.01
CA ARG A 93 -8.05 20.57 -13.52
C ARG A 93 -9.58 20.56 -13.44
N ASP A 94 -10.22 19.93 -14.43
CA ASP A 94 -11.68 19.80 -14.45
C ASP A 94 -12.19 18.90 -13.30
N ILE A 95 -11.53 17.77 -13.05
CA ILE A 95 -11.85 16.86 -11.93
C ILE A 95 -11.57 17.57 -10.59
N HIS A 96 -10.42 18.23 -10.47
CA HIS A 96 -10.04 18.97 -9.26
C HIS A 96 -11.04 20.05 -8.87
N GLN A 97 -11.59 20.76 -9.86
CA GLN A 97 -12.58 21.82 -9.64
C GLN A 97 -13.94 21.29 -9.21
N HIS A 98 -14.23 20.02 -9.48
CA HIS A 98 -15.51 19.36 -9.23
C HIS A 98 -15.33 18.04 -8.48
N PRO A 99 -14.69 18.07 -7.30
CA PRO A 99 -14.40 16.85 -6.56
C PRO A 99 -15.67 16.22 -5.98
N GLU A 100 -15.68 14.92 -5.88
CA GLU A 100 -16.79 14.13 -5.36
C GLU A 100 -16.27 13.15 -4.31
N LEU A 101 -17.00 13.00 -3.19
CA LEU A 101 -16.67 12.06 -2.13
C LEU A 101 -16.85 10.61 -2.60
N GLY A 102 -16.22 9.68 -1.91
CA GLY A 102 -16.32 8.25 -2.20
C GLY A 102 -17.75 7.74 -2.33
N GLN A 103 -18.01 6.87 -3.31
CA GLN A 103 -19.32 6.36 -3.75
C GLN A 103 -20.27 7.41 -4.37
N HIS A 104 -19.84 8.66 -4.46
CA HIS A 104 -20.60 9.75 -5.08
C HIS A 104 -19.92 10.36 -6.32
N GLU A 105 -18.90 9.70 -6.88
CA GLU A 105 -18.08 10.15 -8.02
C GLU A 105 -18.83 10.04 -9.35
N VAL A 106 -20.10 10.46 -9.38
CA VAL A 106 -21.01 10.29 -10.53
C VAL A 106 -20.54 11.07 -11.74
N ARG A 107 -20.12 12.33 -11.55
CA ARG A 107 -19.61 13.20 -12.60
C ARG A 107 -18.28 12.70 -13.14
N THR A 108 -17.36 12.35 -12.25
CA THR A 108 -16.03 11.82 -12.58
C THR A 108 -16.16 10.51 -13.33
N ALA A 109 -16.98 9.59 -12.84
CA ALA A 109 -17.25 8.31 -13.52
C ALA A 109 -17.85 8.50 -14.93
N LYS A 110 -18.77 9.47 -15.08
CA LYS A 110 -19.34 9.83 -16.39
C LYS A 110 -18.27 10.37 -17.32
N LEU A 111 -17.43 11.30 -16.85
CA LEU A 111 -16.30 11.85 -17.64
C LEU A 111 -15.40 10.70 -18.12
N VAL A 112 -14.97 9.84 -17.22
CA VAL A 112 -14.13 8.67 -17.54
C VAL A 112 -14.80 7.78 -18.60
N ALA A 113 -16.04 7.38 -18.38
CA ALA A 113 -16.77 6.52 -19.31
C ALA A 113 -16.91 7.16 -20.70
N ASP A 114 -17.19 8.47 -20.77
CA ASP A 114 -17.32 9.18 -22.02
C ASP A 114 -15.99 9.30 -22.76
N GLN A 115 -14.87 9.51 -22.06
CA GLN A 115 -13.54 9.50 -22.70
C GLN A 115 -13.18 8.11 -23.22
N LEU A 116 -13.43 7.06 -22.45
CA LEU A 116 -13.17 5.68 -22.90
C LEU A 116 -14.02 5.31 -24.13
N ARG A 117 -15.30 5.75 -24.19
CA ARG A 117 -16.15 5.57 -25.39
C ARG A 117 -15.58 6.29 -26.63
N LYS A 118 -15.04 7.51 -26.47
CA LYS A 118 -14.37 8.24 -27.58
C LYS A 118 -13.16 7.50 -28.13
N LEU A 119 -12.50 6.68 -27.29
CA LEU A 119 -11.41 5.80 -27.70
C LEU A 119 -11.91 4.49 -28.36
N GLY A 120 -13.22 4.32 -28.53
CA GLY A 120 -13.82 3.12 -29.10
C GLY A 120 -13.95 1.95 -28.11
N LEU A 121 -13.75 2.19 -26.83
CA LEU A 121 -13.89 1.17 -25.78
C LEU A 121 -15.33 1.05 -25.29
N GLN A 122 -15.65 -0.07 -24.66
CA GLN A 122 -16.96 -0.35 -24.08
C GLN A 122 -16.85 -0.38 -22.55
N PRO A 123 -16.99 0.77 -21.86
CA PRO A 123 -16.85 0.81 -20.42
C PRO A 123 -18.05 0.16 -19.72
N ARG A 124 -17.77 -0.71 -18.76
CA ARG A 124 -18.70 -1.14 -17.72
C ARG A 124 -18.71 -0.07 -16.64
N THR A 125 -19.88 0.43 -16.28
CA THR A 125 -20.07 1.48 -15.26
C THR A 125 -20.92 0.95 -14.10
N GLY A 126 -20.90 1.64 -12.96
CA GLY A 126 -21.69 1.28 -11.78
C GLY A 126 -21.09 0.12 -10.98
N ILE A 127 -19.82 -0.24 -11.19
CA ILE A 127 -19.10 -1.21 -10.37
C ILE A 127 -18.76 -0.54 -9.05
N ALA A 128 -19.12 -1.16 -7.92
CA ALA A 128 -18.97 -0.53 -6.61
C ALA A 128 -19.54 0.90 -6.57
N HIS A 129 -20.77 1.06 -7.03
CA HIS A 129 -21.57 2.29 -7.18
C HIS A 129 -21.17 3.16 -8.39
N THR A 130 -19.97 3.70 -8.43
CA THR A 130 -19.53 4.67 -9.45
C THR A 130 -18.33 4.20 -10.28
N GLY A 131 -17.72 3.07 -9.92
CA GLY A 131 -16.54 2.55 -10.61
C GLY A 131 -16.76 2.25 -12.09
N VAL A 132 -15.70 2.41 -12.86
CA VAL A 132 -15.67 2.22 -14.32
C VAL A 132 -14.52 1.29 -14.70
N ALA A 133 -14.79 0.31 -15.55
CA ALA A 133 -13.75 -0.54 -16.11
C ALA A 133 -13.96 -0.75 -17.62
N ALA A 134 -12.86 -0.69 -18.39
CA ALA A 134 -12.90 -0.95 -19.84
C ALA A 134 -11.68 -1.73 -20.28
N VAL A 135 -11.84 -2.57 -21.30
CA VAL A 135 -10.75 -3.37 -21.87
C VAL A 135 -10.36 -2.81 -23.24
N LEU A 136 -9.09 -2.52 -23.41
CA LEU A 136 -8.45 -2.30 -24.70
C LEU A 136 -7.86 -3.63 -25.18
N LYS A 137 -8.42 -4.15 -26.26
CA LYS A 137 -7.90 -5.35 -26.89
C LYS A 137 -6.86 -4.95 -27.95
N GLY A 138 -5.64 -5.44 -27.76
CA GLY A 138 -4.56 -5.26 -28.72
C GLY A 138 -4.74 -6.10 -29.98
N GLY A 139 -4.05 -5.70 -31.07
CA GLY A 139 -4.10 -6.38 -32.36
C GLY A 139 -3.29 -7.67 -32.42
N GLN A 140 -2.50 -7.99 -31.41
CA GLN A 140 -1.64 -9.18 -31.35
C GLN A 140 -1.88 -9.98 -30.08
N PRO A 141 -1.70 -11.31 -30.09
CA PRO A 141 -1.73 -12.12 -28.88
C PRO A 141 -0.69 -11.65 -27.87
N GLY A 142 -1.00 -11.72 -26.58
CA GLY A 142 -0.09 -11.33 -25.52
C GLY A 142 -0.74 -11.43 -24.14
N PRO A 143 -0.04 -10.97 -23.09
CA PRO A 143 -0.54 -11.02 -21.73
C PRO A 143 -1.69 -10.03 -21.49
N ARG A 144 -2.36 -10.20 -20.37
CA ARG A 144 -3.44 -9.33 -19.89
C ARG A 144 -2.99 -8.57 -18.67
N ILE A 145 -3.12 -7.26 -18.68
CA ILE A 145 -2.81 -6.44 -17.52
C ILE A 145 -4.00 -5.59 -17.11
N ALA A 146 -4.07 -5.26 -15.82
CA ALA A 146 -4.95 -4.21 -15.32
C ALA A 146 -4.12 -3.01 -14.87
N ILE A 147 -4.63 -1.80 -15.11
CA ILE A 147 -4.05 -0.54 -14.60
C ILE A 147 -5.15 0.20 -13.86
N ARG A 148 -4.88 0.57 -12.60
CA ARG A 148 -5.86 1.18 -11.70
C ARG A 148 -5.54 2.64 -11.41
N ALA A 149 -6.58 3.45 -11.35
CA ALA A 149 -6.61 4.76 -10.71
C ALA A 149 -7.84 4.87 -9.80
N ASP A 150 -7.70 5.47 -8.64
CA ASP A 150 -8.78 5.89 -7.76
C ASP A 150 -9.40 7.20 -8.24
N MET A 151 -10.63 7.52 -7.77
CA MET A 151 -11.40 8.66 -8.29
C MET A 151 -11.92 9.62 -7.22
N ASP A 152 -11.98 9.18 -5.97
CA ASP A 152 -12.66 9.91 -4.90
C ASP A 152 -11.84 11.08 -4.35
N ALA A 153 -12.55 12.04 -3.74
CA ALA A 153 -12.01 13.19 -3.06
C ALA A 153 -12.29 13.13 -1.56
N LEU A 154 -11.64 14.00 -0.81
CA LEU A 154 -11.67 14.04 0.64
C LEU A 154 -12.56 15.16 1.19
N PRO A 155 -13.12 14.99 2.42
CA PRO A 155 -13.87 16.03 3.13
C PRO A 155 -12.92 17.10 3.70
N VAL A 156 -12.23 17.79 2.81
CA VAL A 156 -11.25 18.84 3.10
C VAL A 156 -11.64 20.13 2.41
N THR A 157 -11.62 21.26 3.13
CA THR A 157 -11.87 22.57 2.53
C THR A 157 -10.60 23.07 1.86
N GLU A 158 -10.65 23.30 0.55
CA GLU A 158 -9.54 23.85 -0.20
C GLU A 158 -9.35 25.33 0.04
N PRO A 159 -8.13 25.83 0.32
CA PRO A 159 -7.83 27.25 0.39
C PRO A 159 -8.01 27.94 -0.97
N ALA A 160 -8.44 29.18 -0.97
CA ALA A 160 -8.48 29.98 -2.19
C ALA A 160 -7.06 30.22 -2.74
N GLY A 161 -6.92 30.24 -4.07
CA GLY A 161 -5.62 30.57 -4.69
C GLY A 161 -5.40 29.97 -6.06
N LEU A 162 -5.92 28.77 -6.32
CA LEU A 162 -5.86 28.18 -7.66
C LEU A 162 -7.02 28.65 -8.53
N PRO A 163 -6.79 28.89 -9.84
CA PRO A 163 -7.86 29.25 -10.77
C PRO A 163 -8.97 28.19 -10.89
N PHE A 164 -8.64 26.94 -10.59
CA PHE A 164 -9.52 25.78 -10.61
C PHE A 164 -9.71 25.15 -9.22
N ALA A 165 -9.50 25.94 -8.15
CA ALA A 165 -9.77 25.49 -6.78
C ALA A 165 -11.22 25.04 -6.62
N SER A 166 -11.43 23.99 -5.84
CA SER A 166 -12.76 23.51 -5.48
C SER A 166 -13.53 24.52 -4.64
N LYS A 167 -14.81 24.65 -4.94
CA LYS A 167 -15.80 25.35 -4.12
C LYS A 167 -16.94 24.41 -3.71
N VAL A 168 -16.74 23.12 -3.90
CA VAL A 168 -17.74 22.11 -3.64
C VAL A 168 -17.88 21.91 -2.14
N THR A 169 -19.12 21.79 -1.70
CA THR A 169 -19.48 21.37 -0.33
C THR A 169 -20.41 20.16 -0.41
N ALA A 170 -20.28 19.25 0.54
CA ALA A 170 -21.11 18.05 0.63
C ALA A 170 -21.44 17.75 2.09
N ASP A 171 -22.44 16.90 2.33
CA ASP A 171 -22.64 16.30 3.64
C ASP A 171 -21.67 15.12 3.81
N TYR A 172 -20.96 15.12 4.91
CA TYR A 172 -20.11 13.99 5.32
C TYR A 172 -20.45 13.62 6.77
N ARG A 173 -21.13 12.48 6.93
CA ARG A 173 -21.55 11.95 8.24
C ARG A 173 -22.41 12.95 9.05
N GLY A 174 -23.33 13.62 8.36
CA GLY A 174 -24.24 14.62 8.95
C GLY A 174 -23.60 15.99 9.21
N GLN A 175 -22.45 16.28 8.64
CA GLN A 175 -21.76 17.55 8.75
C GLN A 175 -21.49 18.15 7.36
N PRO A 176 -21.80 19.44 7.12
CA PRO A 176 -21.41 20.12 5.90
C PRO A 176 -19.89 20.34 5.88
N VAL A 177 -19.22 19.86 4.84
CA VAL A 177 -17.77 19.96 4.67
C VAL A 177 -17.43 20.51 3.29
N GLY A 178 -16.27 21.17 3.14
CA GLY A 178 -15.66 21.38 1.84
C GLY A 178 -15.11 20.07 1.28
N VAL A 179 -15.04 19.96 -0.05
CA VAL A 179 -14.51 18.78 -0.72
C VAL A 179 -13.31 19.16 -1.59
N MET A 180 -12.22 18.40 -1.49
CA MET A 180 -10.98 18.67 -2.23
C MET A 180 -10.30 17.36 -2.62
N HIS A 181 -9.68 17.33 -3.82
CA HIS A 181 -8.71 16.28 -4.17
C HIS A 181 -7.37 16.49 -3.44
N ALA A 182 -7.39 16.35 -2.11
CA ALA A 182 -6.19 16.54 -1.27
C ALA A 182 -5.25 15.33 -1.28
N CYS A 183 -5.61 14.22 -1.93
CA CYS A 183 -4.76 13.05 -2.12
C CYS A 183 -4.14 12.97 -3.52
N GLY A 184 -4.75 13.63 -4.52
CA GLY A 184 -4.24 13.65 -5.89
C GLY A 184 -4.90 12.65 -6.83
N HIS A 185 -6.06 12.10 -6.46
CA HIS A 185 -6.79 11.12 -7.30
C HIS A 185 -7.28 11.74 -8.62
N ASP A 186 -7.51 13.05 -8.68
CA ASP A 186 -7.71 13.80 -9.91
C ASP A 186 -6.55 13.62 -10.92
N ALA A 187 -5.31 13.60 -10.41
CA ALA A 187 -4.13 13.32 -11.21
C ALA A 187 -4.06 11.85 -11.63
N HIS A 188 -4.41 10.91 -10.75
CA HIS A 188 -4.40 9.47 -11.07
C HIS A 188 -5.38 9.15 -12.20
N VAL A 189 -6.62 9.66 -12.12
CA VAL A 189 -7.62 9.54 -13.19
C VAL A 189 -7.11 10.14 -14.50
N ALA A 190 -6.57 11.35 -14.45
CA ALA A 190 -6.07 12.04 -15.65
C ALA A 190 -4.89 11.30 -16.30
N ILE A 191 -3.94 10.80 -15.49
CA ILE A 191 -2.81 9.99 -15.95
C ILE A 191 -3.31 8.71 -16.63
N LEU A 192 -4.26 7.99 -16.01
CA LEU A 192 -4.76 6.74 -16.58
C LEU A 192 -5.56 6.98 -17.86
N LEU A 193 -6.32 8.06 -17.97
CA LEU A 193 -6.95 8.47 -19.24
C LEU A 193 -5.91 8.80 -20.31
N GLY A 194 -4.81 9.45 -19.94
CA GLY A 194 -3.66 9.70 -20.83
C GLY A 194 -3.03 8.41 -21.33
N VAL A 195 -2.78 7.46 -20.42
CA VAL A 195 -2.28 6.13 -20.76
C VAL A 195 -3.23 5.38 -21.69
N ALA A 196 -4.54 5.39 -21.39
CA ALA A 196 -5.55 4.76 -22.24
C ALA A 196 -5.57 5.36 -23.66
N THR A 197 -5.47 6.70 -23.75
CA THR A 197 -5.42 7.41 -25.04
C THR A 197 -4.19 7.03 -25.86
N ALA A 198 -3.01 7.02 -25.23
CA ALA A 198 -1.75 6.69 -25.91
C ALA A 198 -1.68 5.21 -26.34
N LEU A 199 -2.22 4.29 -25.53
CA LEU A 199 -2.30 2.87 -25.90
C LEU A 199 -3.34 2.61 -26.99
N ALA A 200 -4.50 3.25 -26.94
CA ALA A 200 -5.54 3.13 -27.96
C ALA A 200 -5.07 3.60 -29.35
N ALA A 201 -4.23 4.64 -29.40
CA ALA A 201 -3.65 5.15 -30.65
C ALA A 201 -2.72 4.14 -31.36
N GLN A 202 -2.25 3.12 -30.68
CA GLN A 202 -1.37 2.08 -31.22
C GLN A 202 -1.92 0.66 -31.08
N LYS A 203 -3.23 0.52 -30.82
CA LYS A 203 -3.88 -0.75 -30.48
C LYS A 203 -3.56 -1.89 -31.45
N ASP A 204 -3.49 -1.62 -32.75
CA ASP A 204 -3.28 -2.65 -33.76
C ASP A 204 -1.88 -3.33 -33.69
N ARG A 205 -0.93 -2.65 -33.07
CA ARG A 205 0.43 -3.16 -32.82
C ARG A 205 0.63 -3.61 -31.37
N LEU A 206 -0.34 -3.35 -30.49
CA LEU A 206 -0.25 -3.69 -29.07
C LEU A 206 -0.45 -5.20 -28.90
N PRO A 207 0.48 -5.92 -28.25
CA PRO A 207 0.23 -7.30 -27.83
C PRO A 207 -0.64 -7.34 -26.58
N GLY A 208 -1.49 -8.38 -26.49
CA GLY A 208 -2.29 -8.62 -25.30
C GLY A 208 -3.47 -7.66 -25.11
N GLU A 209 -3.90 -7.54 -23.86
CA GLU A 209 -5.08 -6.77 -23.48
C GLU A 209 -4.80 -5.92 -22.24
N VAL A 210 -5.37 -4.71 -22.18
CA VAL A 210 -5.25 -3.80 -21.03
C VAL A 210 -6.63 -3.49 -20.49
N MET A 211 -6.89 -3.81 -19.22
CA MET A 211 -8.06 -3.35 -18.51
C MET A 211 -7.72 -2.06 -17.75
N PHE A 212 -8.42 -0.98 -18.05
CA PHE A 212 -8.38 0.25 -17.27
C PHE A 212 -9.43 0.18 -16.17
N VAL A 213 -9.04 0.34 -14.92
CA VAL A 213 -9.89 0.28 -13.74
C VAL A 213 -9.87 1.65 -13.07
N PHE A 214 -11.01 2.32 -13.08
CA PHE A 214 -11.23 3.59 -12.37
C PHE A 214 -12.07 3.26 -11.14
N GLN A 215 -11.41 3.30 -10.00
CA GLN A 215 -11.95 2.80 -8.74
C GLN A 215 -12.56 3.93 -7.92
N PRO A 216 -13.79 3.74 -7.37
CA PRO A 216 -14.37 4.68 -6.42
C PRO A 216 -13.91 4.41 -4.99
N ALA A 217 -14.08 5.40 -4.11
CA ALA A 217 -14.05 5.27 -2.65
C ALA A 217 -12.80 4.54 -2.11
N GLU A 218 -11.61 4.93 -2.53
CA GLU A 218 -10.36 4.43 -1.95
C GLU A 218 -10.23 4.86 -0.48
N GLU A 219 -10.59 6.11 -0.19
CA GLU A 219 -10.54 6.75 1.13
C GLU A 219 -11.69 6.31 2.07
N GLY A 220 -12.58 5.48 1.55
CA GLY A 220 -13.74 4.97 2.25
C GLY A 220 -15.05 5.69 1.91
N PRO A 221 -16.19 5.10 2.34
CA PRO A 221 -17.50 5.64 2.07
C PRO A 221 -17.84 6.80 3.03
N PRO A 222 -18.71 7.75 2.63
CA PRO A 222 -19.25 8.75 3.54
C PRO A 222 -20.02 8.15 4.71
N THR A 223 -20.69 7.01 4.48
CA THR A 223 -21.42 6.25 5.50
C THR A 223 -20.55 5.15 6.07
N ALA A 224 -20.32 5.19 7.38
CA ALA A 224 -19.49 4.20 8.05
C ALA A 224 -20.10 2.79 7.98
N GLY A 225 -19.25 1.80 7.71
CA GLY A 225 -19.62 0.38 7.72
C GLY A 225 -20.18 -0.16 6.38
N GLU A 226 -20.34 0.68 5.36
CA GLU A 226 -20.71 0.22 4.02
C GLU A 226 -19.51 -0.41 3.29
N PRO A 227 -19.72 -1.49 2.50
CA PRO A 227 -18.69 -2.02 1.62
C PRO A 227 -18.25 -0.98 0.59
N PHE A 228 -16.94 -0.88 0.30
CA PHE A 228 -16.40 0.17 -0.55
C PHE A 228 -15.16 -0.27 -1.34
N GLY A 229 -14.67 0.60 -2.20
CA GLY A 229 -13.36 0.58 -2.82
C GLY A 229 -13.05 -0.65 -3.67
N ALA A 230 -11.79 -1.00 -3.69
CA ALA A 230 -11.26 -2.11 -4.48
C ALA A 230 -11.89 -3.45 -4.11
N LYS A 231 -12.11 -3.69 -2.81
CA LYS A 231 -12.74 -4.93 -2.36
C LYS A 231 -14.14 -5.09 -2.94
N LEU A 232 -14.97 -4.06 -2.90
CA LEU A 232 -16.32 -4.11 -3.46
C LEU A 232 -16.29 -4.31 -4.98
N MET A 233 -15.34 -3.69 -5.70
CA MET A 233 -15.15 -3.93 -7.14
C MET A 233 -14.82 -5.40 -7.43
N LEU A 234 -13.95 -6.03 -6.63
CA LEU A 234 -13.59 -7.44 -6.75
C LEU A 234 -14.77 -8.35 -6.42
N ASP A 235 -15.50 -8.08 -5.34
CA ASP A 235 -16.70 -8.83 -4.93
C ASP A 235 -17.78 -8.77 -6.02
N GLN A 236 -17.89 -7.65 -6.75
CA GLN A 236 -18.77 -7.49 -7.91
C GLN A 236 -18.16 -8.02 -9.23
N GLY A 237 -17.01 -8.66 -9.15
CA GLY A 237 -16.41 -9.41 -10.25
C GLY A 237 -15.78 -8.54 -11.33
N VAL A 238 -15.08 -7.46 -10.97
CA VAL A 238 -14.35 -6.63 -11.95
C VAL A 238 -13.34 -7.46 -12.75
N PHE A 239 -12.66 -8.43 -12.13
CA PHE A 239 -11.68 -9.32 -12.77
C PHE A 239 -12.25 -10.67 -13.23
N LYS A 240 -13.55 -10.95 -12.98
CA LYS A 240 -14.15 -12.28 -13.19
C LYS A 240 -13.94 -12.82 -14.62
N ASP A 241 -14.19 -11.98 -15.61
CA ASP A 241 -14.13 -12.40 -17.02
C ASP A 241 -12.80 -12.04 -17.68
N PHE A 242 -12.06 -11.08 -17.12
CA PHE A 242 -10.80 -10.60 -17.69
C PHE A 242 -9.59 -11.38 -17.18
N LYS A 243 -9.49 -11.63 -15.88
CA LYS A 243 -8.38 -12.35 -15.21
C LYS A 243 -7.01 -11.80 -15.63
N PRO A 244 -6.58 -10.64 -15.14
CA PRO A 244 -5.29 -10.08 -15.49
C PRO A 244 -4.13 -10.93 -14.96
N ASP A 245 -3.01 -10.98 -15.69
CA ASP A 245 -1.76 -11.62 -15.27
C ASP A 245 -0.98 -10.75 -14.26
N ALA A 246 -1.23 -9.45 -14.29
CA ALA A 246 -0.65 -8.47 -13.35
C ALA A 246 -1.55 -7.23 -13.23
N VAL A 247 -1.45 -6.55 -12.09
CA VAL A 247 -2.10 -5.25 -11.85
C VAL A 247 -1.07 -4.19 -11.50
N PHE A 248 -1.23 -3.01 -12.08
CA PHE A 248 -0.37 -1.84 -11.88
C PHE A 248 -1.17 -0.67 -11.33
N GLY A 249 -0.55 0.10 -10.44
CA GLY A 249 -1.08 1.35 -9.94
C GLY A 249 0.04 2.34 -9.64
N LEU A 250 -0.31 3.59 -9.49
CA LEU A 250 0.61 4.64 -9.04
C LEU A 250 -0.08 5.59 -8.08
N HIS A 251 0.71 6.27 -7.28
CA HIS A 251 0.25 7.38 -6.45
C HIS A 251 1.15 8.61 -6.60
N VAL A 252 0.59 9.78 -6.77
CA VAL A 252 1.33 11.04 -6.70
C VAL A 252 1.71 11.33 -5.24
N TRP A 253 2.98 11.61 -4.99
CA TRP A 253 3.52 11.65 -3.64
C TRP A 253 4.27 12.94 -3.32
N ALA A 254 3.80 13.69 -2.32
CA ALA A 254 4.41 14.95 -1.93
C ALA A 254 5.84 14.81 -1.38
N GLY A 255 6.21 13.65 -0.85
CA GLY A 255 7.55 13.35 -0.34
C GLY A 255 8.63 13.15 -1.41
N LEU A 256 8.29 13.33 -2.70
CA LEU A 256 9.20 13.24 -3.84
C LEU A 256 9.05 14.45 -4.75
N ASN A 257 10.16 14.91 -5.35
CA ASN A 257 10.11 15.98 -6.34
C ASN A 257 9.65 15.46 -7.72
N VAL A 258 9.04 16.34 -8.50
CA VAL A 258 8.70 16.07 -9.90
C VAL A 258 9.94 15.57 -10.66
N GLY A 259 9.75 14.52 -11.46
CA GLY A 259 10.80 13.80 -12.15
C GLY A 259 11.23 12.52 -11.42
N GLN A 260 11.05 12.46 -10.11
CA GLN A 260 11.37 11.27 -9.32
C GLN A 260 10.21 10.27 -9.32
N VAL A 261 10.57 8.99 -9.27
CA VAL A 261 9.66 7.85 -9.12
C VAL A 261 10.14 7.00 -7.97
N GLY A 262 9.24 6.72 -7.02
CA GLY A 262 9.55 5.91 -5.83
C GLY A 262 8.99 4.49 -5.99
N TYR A 263 9.76 3.47 -5.61
CA TYR A 263 9.30 2.09 -5.59
C TYR A 263 9.83 1.35 -4.36
N ARG A 264 9.24 0.22 -4.06
CA ARG A 264 9.77 -0.74 -3.09
C ARG A 264 9.36 -2.15 -3.49
N SER A 265 10.29 -3.10 -3.38
CA SER A 265 9.98 -4.52 -3.54
C SER A 265 9.47 -5.10 -2.22
N GLY A 266 8.43 -5.92 -2.26
CA GLY A 266 7.77 -6.43 -1.06
C GLY A 266 6.88 -5.38 -0.40
N PRO A 267 6.74 -5.37 0.94
CA PRO A 267 5.88 -4.44 1.65
C PRO A 267 6.24 -2.98 1.37
N MET A 268 5.27 -2.16 0.98
CA MET A 268 5.45 -0.74 0.66
C MET A 268 4.59 0.15 1.55
N LEU A 269 3.28 -0.15 1.67
CA LEU A 269 2.30 0.60 2.46
C LEU A 269 1.69 -0.32 3.52
N ALA A 270 1.35 0.25 4.68
CA ALA A 270 0.82 -0.51 5.81
C ALA A 270 -0.62 -0.99 5.58
N SER A 271 -1.05 -1.99 6.36
CA SER A 271 -2.47 -2.29 6.53
C SER A 271 -3.21 -1.14 7.25
N ALA A 272 -4.51 -1.04 7.03
CA ALA A 272 -5.40 -0.21 7.82
C ALA A 272 -6.41 -1.09 8.56
N ASP A 273 -6.19 -1.25 9.85
CA ASP A 273 -7.13 -1.92 10.74
C ASP A 273 -7.71 -0.91 11.72
N GLU A 274 -9.03 -0.89 11.82
CA GLU A 274 -9.74 -0.27 12.95
C GLU A 274 -9.95 -1.34 14.02
N TRP A 275 -9.58 -1.05 15.23
CA TRP A 275 -9.90 -1.92 16.36
C TRP A 275 -10.77 -1.19 17.38
N SER A 276 -11.70 -1.91 17.99
CA SER A 276 -12.49 -1.44 19.12
C SER A 276 -12.45 -2.47 20.25
N LEU A 277 -12.25 -1.99 21.46
CA LEU A 277 -12.23 -2.78 22.69
C LEU A 277 -13.32 -2.26 23.61
N THR A 278 -14.26 -3.12 23.96
CA THR A 278 -15.29 -2.86 24.95
C THR A 278 -14.96 -3.60 26.23
N VAL A 279 -14.72 -2.87 27.31
CA VAL A 279 -14.50 -3.43 28.64
C VAL A 279 -15.78 -3.28 29.46
N ARG A 280 -16.32 -4.40 29.93
CA ARG A 280 -17.53 -4.42 30.76
C ARG A 280 -17.17 -4.72 32.19
N GLY A 281 -17.56 -3.80 33.07
CA GLY A 281 -17.40 -3.89 34.52
C GLY A 281 -18.73 -4.01 35.24
N LYS A 282 -18.80 -3.39 36.40
CA LYS A 282 -20.01 -3.32 37.21
C LYS A 282 -20.14 -1.93 37.85
N GLN A 283 -21.20 -1.23 37.49
CA GLN A 283 -21.48 0.13 37.99
C GLN A 283 -21.61 0.17 39.52
N THR A 284 -21.05 1.23 40.11
CA THR A 284 -21.19 1.49 41.54
C THR A 284 -20.96 2.97 41.89
N HIS A 285 -21.20 3.35 43.12
CA HIS A 285 -20.90 4.69 43.63
C HIS A 285 -19.38 4.92 43.65
N GLY A 286 -18.89 6.06 43.14
CA GLY A 286 -17.46 6.37 43.02
C GLY A 286 -16.68 6.32 44.36
N SER A 287 -17.36 6.53 45.53
CA SER A 287 -16.75 6.38 46.86
C SER A 287 -16.76 4.95 47.40
N ARG A 288 -17.35 3.99 46.65
CA ARG A 288 -17.45 2.57 47.06
C ARG A 288 -16.98 1.64 45.91
N PRO A 289 -15.74 1.79 45.43
CA PRO A 289 -15.24 1.05 44.28
C PRO A 289 -15.25 -0.48 44.51
N TRP A 290 -15.13 -0.93 45.75
CA TRP A 290 -15.12 -2.35 46.10
C TRP A 290 -16.49 -3.05 45.92
N ASP A 291 -17.59 -2.30 45.72
CA ASP A 291 -18.93 -2.86 45.47
C ASP A 291 -19.16 -3.10 43.95
N GLY A 292 -18.25 -2.65 43.10
CA GLY A 292 -18.32 -2.74 41.66
C GLY A 292 -17.05 -3.31 40.99
N VAL A 293 -16.95 -3.11 39.68
CA VAL A 293 -15.75 -3.39 38.90
C VAL A 293 -15.55 -2.20 37.93
N ASP A 294 -14.45 -1.49 38.06
CA ASP A 294 -14.19 -0.25 37.35
C ASP A 294 -13.61 -0.51 35.92
N PRO A 295 -14.41 -0.37 34.86
CA PRO A 295 -13.96 -0.61 33.49
C PRO A 295 -12.99 0.47 32.99
N ILE A 296 -12.98 1.68 33.57
CA ILE A 296 -12.03 2.75 33.22
C ILE A 296 -10.62 2.33 33.60
N THR A 297 -10.45 1.92 34.87
CA THR A 297 -9.15 1.46 35.38
C THR A 297 -8.65 0.23 34.61
N VAL A 298 -9.53 -0.74 34.36
CA VAL A 298 -9.19 -1.95 33.58
C VAL A 298 -8.80 -1.59 32.14
N GLY A 299 -9.58 -0.74 31.47
CA GLY A 299 -9.29 -0.29 30.10
C GLY A 299 -7.95 0.45 30.01
N ALA A 300 -7.62 1.28 31.00
CA ALA A 300 -6.32 1.96 31.06
C ALA A 300 -5.16 0.98 31.21
N GLN A 301 -5.31 -0.04 32.09
CA GLN A 301 -4.30 -1.10 32.23
C GLN A 301 -4.11 -1.90 30.97
N ILE A 302 -5.19 -2.29 30.28
CA ILE A 302 -5.12 -2.99 28.98
C ILE A 302 -4.39 -2.13 27.94
N LEU A 303 -4.68 -0.83 27.86
CA LEU A 303 -4.01 0.08 26.95
C LEU A 303 -2.50 0.12 27.19
N LEU A 304 -2.06 0.31 28.43
CA LEU A 304 -0.64 0.32 28.80
C LEU A 304 0.04 -1.02 28.55
N ALA A 305 -0.62 -2.14 28.88
CA ALA A 305 -0.11 -3.48 28.61
C ALA A 305 0.03 -3.74 27.10
N SER A 306 -0.90 -3.24 26.28
CA SER A 306 -0.84 -3.36 24.83
C SER A 306 0.37 -2.62 24.24
N GLN A 307 0.71 -1.43 24.74
CA GLN A 307 1.94 -0.72 24.34
C GLN A 307 3.19 -1.49 24.74
N SER A 308 3.21 -2.07 25.94
CA SER A 308 4.30 -2.93 26.39
C SER A 308 4.42 -4.20 25.54
N MET A 309 3.31 -4.80 25.14
CA MET A 309 3.27 -5.98 24.26
C MET A 309 3.92 -5.67 22.91
N ILE A 310 3.58 -4.57 22.26
CA ILE A 310 4.23 -4.14 21.02
C ILE A 310 5.74 -3.97 21.23
N ALA A 311 6.14 -3.23 22.26
CA ALA A 311 7.54 -2.87 22.47
C ALA A 311 8.42 -4.05 22.92
N ARG A 312 7.85 -5.14 23.48
CA ARG A 312 8.60 -6.24 24.14
C ARG A 312 8.36 -7.61 23.56
N GLN A 313 7.27 -7.81 22.79
CA GLN A 313 6.89 -9.13 22.30
C GLN A 313 6.82 -9.19 20.77
N VAL A 314 6.88 -8.04 20.07
CA VAL A 314 6.88 -7.97 18.62
C VAL A 314 8.27 -7.56 18.13
N ASN A 315 8.78 -8.22 17.09
CA ASN A 315 10.05 -7.86 16.47
C ASN A 315 9.88 -6.65 15.53
N ILE A 316 9.73 -5.46 16.13
CA ILE A 316 9.52 -4.20 15.39
C ILE A 316 10.74 -3.77 14.54
N ALA A 317 11.90 -4.37 14.76
CA ALA A 317 13.08 -4.13 13.93
C ALA A 317 13.00 -4.86 12.59
N ALA A 318 12.32 -6.02 12.55
CA ALA A 318 12.09 -6.75 11.29
C ALA A 318 10.87 -6.19 10.54
N THR A 319 9.79 -5.89 11.27
CA THR A 319 8.53 -5.40 10.69
C THR A 319 7.91 -4.37 11.63
N PRO A 320 7.90 -3.09 11.27
CA PRO A 320 7.29 -2.04 12.09
C PRO A 320 5.81 -2.30 12.35
N VAL A 321 5.35 -1.95 13.55
CA VAL A 321 3.95 -2.02 13.97
C VAL A 321 3.58 -0.73 14.67
N VAL A 322 2.41 -0.17 14.31
CA VAL A 322 1.81 0.97 15.01
C VAL A 322 0.48 0.55 15.59
N LEU A 323 0.34 0.65 16.89
CA LEU A 323 -0.92 0.43 17.62
C LEU A 323 -1.27 1.70 18.39
N THR A 324 -2.37 2.36 17.99
CA THR A 324 -2.80 3.63 18.59
C THR A 324 -4.24 3.52 19.05
N ALA A 325 -4.54 3.98 20.28
CA ALA A 325 -5.89 4.29 20.72
C ALA A 325 -6.16 5.76 20.44
N GLY A 326 -7.13 6.05 19.58
CA GLY A 326 -7.56 7.39 19.23
C GLY A 326 -8.71 7.90 20.12
N GLN A 327 -9.44 6.98 20.73
CA GLN A 327 -10.59 7.30 21.61
C GLN A 327 -10.59 6.39 22.83
N PHE A 328 -11.00 6.98 23.95
CA PHE A 328 -11.29 6.28 25.19
C PHE A 328 -12.51 6.96 25.84
N ASN A 329 -13.65 6.31 25.73
CA ASN A 329 -14.94 6.86 26.17
C ASN A 329 -15.52 6.00 27.29
N SER A 330 -15.92 6.63 28.40
CA SER A 330 -16.61 5.98 29.50
C SER A 330 -17.21 6.98 30.47
N GLY A 331 -18.26 6.57 31.18
CA GLY A 331 -18.89 7.33 32.26
C GLY A 331 -19.63 8.60 31.79
N VAL A 332 -20.52 9.08 32.63
CA VAL A 332 -21.34 10.29 32.41
C VAL A 332 -21.30 11.25 33.60
N ARG A 333 -20.80 10.82 34.76
CA ARG A 333 -20.77 11.61 35.98
C ARG A 333 -19.56 11.28 36.85
N PHE A 334 -18.95 12.29 37.45
CA PHE A 334 -17.69 12.21 38.23
C PHE A 334 -17.71 11.25 39.43
N ASN A 335 -18.87 10.96 40.01
CA ASN A 335 -19.02 10.14 41.22
C ASN A 335 -19.74 8.81 41.00
N ILE A 336 -19.76 8.33 39.75
CA ILE A 336 -20.30 7.03 39.34
C ILE A 336 -19.21 6.27 38.58
N ILE A 337 -18.86 5.09 39.05
CA ILE A 337 -18.10 4.12 38.26
C ILE A 337 -19.09 3.54 37.22
N PRO A 338 -18.81 3.64 35.93
CA PRO A 338 -19.71 3.14 34.90
C PRO A 338 -19.68 1.62 34.79
N ASP A 339 -20.56 1.05 33.98
CA ASP A 339 -20.61 -0.38 33.67
C ASP A 339 -19.80 -0.76 32.42
N GLU A 340 -19.40 0.23 31.59
CA GLU A 340 -18.68 0.01 30.36
C GLU A 340 -17.64 1.12 30.08
N ALA A 341 -16.51 0.72 29.46
CA ALA A 341 -15.55 1.61 28.85
C ALA A 341 -15.24 1.12 27.41
N LYS A 342 -15.15 2.04 26.46
CA LYS A 342 -14.87 1.72 25.06
C LYS A 342 -13.64 2.46 24.58
N LEU A 343 -12.70 1.70 24.02
CA LEU A 343 -11.52 2.20 23.31
C LEU A 343 -11.69 1.93 21.82
N VAL A 344 -11.29 2.88 20.98
CA VAL A 344 -11.24 2.72 19.51
C VAL A 344 -9.89 3.21 19.02
N GLY A 345 -9.31 2.52 18.04
CA GLY A 345 -8.01 2.87 17.56
C GLY A 345 -7.65 2.27 16.21
N THR A 346 -6.39 2.42 15.82
CA THR A 346 -5.86 1.86 14.58
C THR A 346 -4.68 0.94 14.84
N LEU A 347 -4.57 -0.10 14.02
CA LEU A 347 -3.40 -0.96 13.92
C LEU A 347 -2.84 -0.86 12.49
N ARG A 348 -1.53 -0.65 12.36
CA ARG A 348 -0.80 -0.61 11.10
C ARG A 348 0.29 -1.67 11.11
N THR A 349 0.33 -2.52 10.10
CA THR A 349 1.34 -3.57 9.93
C THR A 349 1.73 -3.68 8.45
N PHE A 350 2.89 -4.30 8.18
CA PHE A 350 3.41 -4.48 6.83
C PHE A 350 3.51 -5.97 6.43
N ASP A 351 3.09 -6.86 7.32
CA ASP A 351 3.15 -8.30 7.15
C ASP A 351 1.87 -8.94 7.69
N PRO A 352 1.16 -9.74 6.90
CA PRO A 352 -0.09 -10.39 7.33
C PRO A 352 0.07 -11.31 8.54
N ALA A 353 1.21 -12.03 8.65
CA ALA A 353 1.43 -12.94 9.78
C ALA A 353 1.71 -12.17 11.07
N VAL A 354 2.46 -11.06 10.99
CA VAL A 354 2.68 -10.15 12.12
C VAL A 354 1.36 -9.51 12.54
N ARG A 355 0.50 -9.13 11.59
CA ARG A 355 -0.83 -8.59 11.87
C ARG A 355 -1.66 -9.56 12.72
N GLU A 356 -1.78 -10.80 12.28
CA GLU A 356 -2.54 -11.83 13.00
C GLU A 356 -1.96 -12.13 14.38
N ASP A 357 -0.64 -12.20 14.53
CA ASP A 357 0.03 -12.39 15.81
C ASP A 357 -0.24 -11.22 16.78
N VAL A 358 -0.17 -9.98 16.30
CA VAL A 358 -0.47 -8.77 17.11
C VAL A 358 -1.93 -8.76 17.58
N ILE A 359 -2.88 -9.07 16.68
CA ILE A 359 -4.30 -9.14 17.03
C ILE A 359 -4.55 -10.23 18.09
N ALA A 360 -3.95 -11.40 17.92
CA ALA A 360 -4.07 -12.50 18.88
C ALA A 360 -3.50 -12.14 20.26
N ARG A 361 -2.34 -11.45 20.30
CA ARG A 361 -1.74 -10.96 21.54
C ARG A 361 -2.59 -9.87 22.19
N LEU A 362 -3.13 -8.93 21.40
CA LEU A 362 -3.99 -7.86 21.89
C LEU A 362 -5.25 -8.44 22.53
N ARG A 363 -5.88 -9.42 21.88
CA ARG A 363 -7.06 -10.12 22.44
C ARG A 363 -6.74 -10.79 23.75
N ARG A 364 -5.69 -11.62 23.80
CA ARG A 364 -5.25 -12.29 25.03
C ARG A 364 -4.93 -11.28 26.14
N THR A 365 -4.21 -10.20 25.82
CA THR A 365 -3.89 -9.16 26.83
C THR A 365 -5.17 -8.54 27.38
N ALA A 366 -6.14 -8.23 26.53
CA ALA A 366 -7.42 -7.66 26.97
C ALA A 366 -8.19 -8.64 27.88
N ASP A 367 -8.29 -9.90 27.45
CA ASP A 367 -9.01 -10.94 28.19
C ASP A 367 -8.37 -11.21 29.57
N ASP A 368 -7.03 -11.35 29.64
CA ASP A 368 -6.31 -11.67 30.86
C ASP A 368 -6.43 -10.53 31.90
N TYR A 369 -6.25 -9.25 31.46
CA TYR A 369 -6.39 -8.10 32.39
C TYR A 369 -7.82 -7.90 32.85
N ALA A 370 -8.80 -8.06 31.97
CA ALA A 370 -10.21 -7.96 32.34
C ALA A 370 -10.60 -9.05 33.32
N HIS A 371 -10.21 -10.29 33.05
CA HIS A 371 -10.50 -11.44 33.94
C HIS A 371 -9.87 -11.27 35.33
N ALA A 372 -8.61 -10.84 35.39
CA ALA A 372 -7.92 -10.60 36.65
C ALA A 372 -8.63 -9.55 37.53
N ALA A 373 -9.35 -8.61 36.94
CA ALA A 373 -10.12 -7.58 37.63
C ALA A 373 -11.61 -7.94 37.87
N GLY A 374 -12.06 -9.12 37.45
CA GLY A 374 -13.47 -9.50 37.47
C GLY A 374 -14.35 -8.81 36.43
N ALA A 375 -13.73 -8.23 35.38
CA ALA A 375 -14.37 -7.64 34.20
C ALA A 375 -14.42 -8.63 33.05
N SER A 376 -15.01 -8.19 31.94
CA SER A 376 -14.87 -8.85 30.63
C SER A 376 -14.41 -7.85 29.56
N ALA A 377 -13.74 -8.34 28.53
CA ALA A 377 -13.30 -7.54 27.41
C ALA A 377 -13.76 -8.17 26.08
N GLU A 378 -14.11 -7.33 25.12
CA GLU A 378 -14.50 -7.76 23.77
C GLU A 378 -13.71 -6.93 22.76
N LEU A 379 -12.84 -7.59 21.99
CA LEU A 379 -12.04 -6.96 20.92
C LEU A 379 -12.66 -7.28 19.57
N ALA A 380 -13.07 -6.24 18.84
CA ALA A 380 -13.41 -6.30 17.42
C ALA A 380 -12.31 -5.63 16.58
N VAL A 381 -11.99 -6.21 15.41
CA VAL A 381 -11.01 -5.65 14.47
C VAL A 381 -11.61 -5.73 13.08
N VAL A 382 -11.63 -4.61 12.38
CA VAL A 382 -12.07 -4.48 10.98
C VAL A 382 -10.86 -4.13 10.13
N ASN A 383 -10.57 -4.95 9.13
CA ASN A 383 -9.52 -4.64 8.16
C ASN A 383 -10.11 -3.84 6.99
N ASN A 384 -9.76 -2.57 6.89
CA ASN A 384 -10.20 -1.69 5.80
C ASN A 384 -9.33 -1.87 4.55
N ALA A 385 -8.02 -2.04 4.73
CA ALA A 385 -7.10 -2.37 3.65
C ALA A 385 -5.97 -3.28 4.18
N PRO A 386 -5.63 -4.40 3.49
CA PRO A 386 -4.41 -5.15 3.77
C PRO A 386 -3.16 -4.30 3.46
N ALA A 387 -1.99 -4.75 3.91
CA ALA A 387 -0.73 -4.12 3.50
C ALA A 387 -0.56 -4.19 1.98
N THR A 388 -0.11 -3.09 1.36
CA THR A 388 0.24 -3.08 -0.06
C THR A 388 1.63 -3.70 -0.21
N ILE A 389 1.66 -4.87 -0.81
CA ILE A 389 2.88 -5.66 -1.02
C ILE A 389 3.12 -5.79 -2.52
N ASN A 390 4.17 -5.17 -3.01
CA ASN A 390 4.61 -5.33 -4.38
C ASN A 390 5.19 -6.73 -4.59
N ASP A 391 4.69 -7.45 -5.60
CA ASP A 391 5.26 -8.73 -5.98
C ASP A 391 6.75 -8.57 -6.37
N ALA A 392 7.62 -9.39 -5.78
CA ALA A 392 9.06 -9.24 -5.95
C ALA A 392 9.53 -9.58 -7.38
N ALA A 393 8.90 -10.54 -8.06
CA ALA A 393 9.23 -10.90 -9.44
C ALA A 393 8.74 -9.81 -10.40
N LEU A 394 7.51 -9.33 -10.19
CA LEU A 394 6.95 -8.24 -10.98
C LEU A 394 7.74 -6.94 -10.79
N THR A 395 8.16 -6.63 -9.55
CA THR A 395 9.01 -5.47 -9.24
C THR A 395 10.34 -5.53 -10.01
N ARG A 396 11.04 -6.68 -9.97
CA ARG A 396 12.28 -6.88 -10.75
C ARG A 396 12.05 -6.69 -12.24
N ARG A 397 10.91 -7.10 -12.77
CA ARG A 397 10.53 -6.94 -14.18
C ARG A 397 10.20 -5.49 -14.53
N ALA A 398 9.49 -4.75 -13.66
CA ALA A 398 9.03 -3.38 -13.88
C ALA A 398 10.12 -2.31 -13.63
N LEU A 399 11.08 -2.58 -12.74
CA LEU A 399 12.11 -1.61 -12.37
C LEU A 399 12.95 -1.08 -13.55
N PRO A 400 13.40 -1.89 -14.52
CA PRO A 400 14.08 -1.37 -15.71
C PRO A 400 13.19 -0.41 -16.53
N SER A 401 11.87 -0.60 -16.54
CA SER A 401 10.91 0.28 -17.22
C SER A 401 10.83 1.65 -16.55
N LEU A 402 10.77 1.69 -15.21
CA LEU A 402 10.82 2.94 -14.46
C LEU A 402 12.13 3.70 -14.73
N ARG A 403 13.27 2.99 -14.77
CA ARG A 403 14.58 3.58 -15.07
C ARG A 403 14.67 4.16 -16.48
N ARG A 404 14.08 3.49 -17.47
CA ARG A 404 13.96 4.03 -18.84
C ARG A 404 13.06 5.26 -18.90
N ALA A 405 11.98 5.27 -18.14
CA ALA A 405 11.03 6.38 -18.15
C ALA A 405 11.56 7.61 -17.40
N ALA A 406 12.07 7.45 -16.19
CA ALA A 406 12.45 8.57 -15.31
C ALA A 406 13.95 8.91 -15.38
N GLY A 407 14.80 7.99 -15.86
CA GLY A 407 16.25 8.04 -15.71
C GLY A 407 16.72 7.37 -14.42
N GLU A 408 17.86 6.69 -14.46
CA GLU A 408 18.39 5.88 -13.33
C GLU A 408 18.46 6.68 -12.01
N ALA A 409 18.96 7.92 -12.05
CA ALA A 409 19.13 8.77 -10.88
C ALA A 409 17.82 9.25 -10.24
N ASN A 410 16.72 9.15 -10.96
CA ASN A 410 15.40 9.60 -10.50
C ASN A 410 14.52 8.46 -9.99
N VAL A 411 15.00 7.23 -10.04
CA VAL A 411 14.26 6.07 -9.50
C VAL A 411 14.79 5.76 -8.10
N VAL A 412 13.95 6.02 -7.10
CA VAL A 412 14.32 5.99 -5.68
C VAL A 412 13.66 4.78 -5.01
N GLU A 413 14.42 4.00 -4.26
CA GLU A 413 13.83 2.98 -3.40
C GLU A 413 13.23 3.66 -2.16
N SER A 414 11.92 3.57 -2.00
CA SER A 414 11.18 4.19 -0.90
C SER A 414 11.32 3.39 0.38
N GLY A 415 11.30 4.08 1.53
CA GLY A 415 11.09 3.46 2.82
C GLY A 415 9.69 2.85 2.95
N LEU A 416 9.43 2.15 4.05
CA LEU A 416 8.08 1.75 4.44
C LEU A 416 7.24 3.00 4.78
N VAL A 417 6.01 3.06 4.29
CA VAL A 417 5.09 4.17 4.53
C VAL A 417 3.88 3.67 5.31
N THR A 418 3.57 4.32 6.43
CA THR A 418 2.53 3.88 7.36
C THR A 418 1.10 4.22 6.94
N VAL A 419 0.90 4.91 5.80
CA VAL A 419 -0.42 5.07 5.19
C VAL A 419 -0.88 3.74 4.57
N ALA A 420 -2.16 3.58 4.36
CA ALA A 420 -2.73 2.42 3.71
C ALA A 420 -3.24 2.78 2.31
N GLU A 421 -3.48 1.75 1.49
CA GLU A 421 -3.92 1.88 0.11
C GLU A 421 -4.66 0.60 -0.28
N ASP A 422 -5.92 0.70 -0.69
CA ASP A 422 -6.75 -0.47 -0.97
C ASP A 422 -6.47 -1.12 -2.34
N PHE A 423 -5.55 -0.57 -3.15
CA PHE A 423 -4.92 -1.28 -4.27
C PHE A 423 -4.38 -2.64 -3.84
N SER A 424 -4.02 -2.78 -2.58
CA SER A 424 -3.63 -4.02 -1.93
C SER A 424 -4.65 -5.16 -2.15
N GLN A 425 -5.94 -4.85 -2.25
CA GLN A 425 -6.98 -5.83 -2.53
C GLN A 425 -6.79 -6.46 -3.93
N PHE A 426 -6.49 -5.65 -4.94
CA PHE A 426 -6.16 -6.14 -6.28
C PHE A 426 -4.85 -6.94 -6.27
N ALA A 427 -3.81 -6.42 -5.60
CA ALA A 427 -2.49 -7.06 -5.49
C ALA A 427 -2.53 -8.40 -4.74
N ASN A 428 -3.54 -8.66 -3.93
CA ASN A 428 -3.77 -9.94 -3.28
C ASN A 428 -4.48 -10.96 -4.19
N THR A 429 -5.01 -10.56 -5.34
CA THR A 429 -5.68 -11.45 -6.29
C THR A 429 -4.78 -11.85 -7.46
N VAL A 430 -3.89 -10.96 -7.88
CA VAL A 430 -2.91 -11.15 -8.95
C VAL A 430 -1.61 -10.42 -8.58
N PRO A 431 -0.45 -10.77 -9.16
CA PRO A 431 0.79 -10.03 -8.93
C PRO A 431 0.58 -8.53 -9.14
N GLY A 432 0.85 -7.72 -8.11
CA GLY A 432 0.66 -6.27 -8.11
C GLY A 432 1.98 -5.51 -8.08
N PHE A 433 2.03 -4.37 -8.75
CA PHE A 433 3.14 -3.42 -8.64
C PHE A 433 2.59 -1.99 -8.54
N TYR A 434 2.93 -1.35 -7.43
CA TYR A 434 2.53 0.01 -7.09
C TYR A 434 3.78 0.88 -6.94
N PHE A 435 3.74 2.12 -7.44
CA PHE A 435 4.88 3.02 -7.36
C PHE A 435 4.44 4.47 -7.14
N PHE A 436 5.31 5.27 -6.56
CA PHE A 436 5.09 6.69 -6.34
C PHE A 436 5.60 7.54 -7.51
N VAL A 437 4.92 8.65 -7.75
CA VAL A 437 5.33 9.70 -8.68
C VAL A 437 5.47 11.00 -7.90
N GLY A 438 6.63 11.62 -7.92
CA GLY A 438 6.89 12.86 -7.20
C GLY A 438 5.96 14.00 -7.65
N SER A 439 5.35 14.69 -6.70
CA SER A 439 4.42 15.79 -6.96
C SER A 439 4.87 17.15 -6.44
N THR A 440 5.95 17.22 -5.65
CA THR A 440 6.53 18.48 -5.18
C THR A 440 7.39 19.11 -6.27
N ALA A 441 7.23 20.43 -6.49
CA ALA A 441 7.97 21.15 -7.52
C ALA A 441 9.49 20.96 -7.39
N GLN A 442 10.17 20.88 -8.54
CA GLN A 442 11.63 20.77 -8.57
C GLN A 442 12.28 21.95 -7.84
N GLY A 443 13.34 21.67 -7.08
CA GLY A 443 14.07 22.68 -6.31
C GLY A 443 13.43 23.02 -4.95
N SER A 444 12.24 22.51 -4.66
CA SER A 444 11.62 22.58 -3.33
C SER A 444 12.11 21.41 -2.46
N ASP A 445 12.08 21.60 -1.14
CA ASP A 445 12.37 20.53 -0.17
C ASP A 445 11.12 19.66 0.00
N ALA A 446 11.09 18.50 -0.66
CA ALA A 446 9.96 17.58 -0.60
C ALA A 446 9.67 17.05 0.83
N ALA A 447 10.69 17.01 1.70
CA ALA A 447 10.49 16.59 3.09
C ALA A 447 9.71 17.61 3.93
N LYS A 448 9.58 18.85 3.44
CA LYS A 448 8.81 19.94 4.08
C LYS A 448 7.54 20.30 3.33
N ALA A 449 7.29 19.67 2.19
CA ALA A 449 6.06 19.92 1.43
C ALA A 449 4.84 19.49 2.25
N PRO A 450 3.70 20.23 2.11
CA PRO A 450 2.44 19.75 2.66
C PRO A 450 2.12 18.36 2.11
N ILE A 451 1.97 17.39 3.01
CA ILE A 451 1.71 16.01 2.63
C ILE A 451 0.30 15.83 2.05
N ASN A 452 0.09 14.72 1.34
CA ASN A 452 -1.24 14.28 0.93
C ASN A 452 -2.21 14.31 2.12
N HIS A 453 -3.48 14.63 1.91
CA HIS A 453 -4.55 14.91 2.88
C HIS A 453 -4.44 16.30 3.57
N SER A 454 -3.37 17.04 3.37
CA SER A 454 -3.30 18.42 3.84
C SER A 454 -4.20 19.33 2.99
N PRO A 455 -4.91 20.32 3.58
CA PRO A 455 -5.60 21.34 2.78
C PRO A 455 -4.65 22.18 1.92
N ASN A 456 -3.37 22.19 2.26
CA ASN A 456 -2.32 22.88 1.51
C ASN A 456 -1.54 21.93 0.56
N PHE A 457 -2.04 20.71 0.33
CA PHE A 457 -1.44 19.82 -0.64
C PHE A 457 -1.46 20.44 -2.03
N MET A 458 -0.31 20.48 -2.67
CA MET A 458 -0.12 21.05 -4.01
C MET A 458 0.58 20.04 -4.89
N LEU A 459 0.00 19.79 -6.06
CA LEU A 459 0.58 18.95 -7.08
C LEU A 459 1.14 19.83 -8.20
N ASP A 460 2.44 19.74 -8.45
CA ASP A 460 3.06 20.30 -9.66
C ASP A 460 2.65 19.44 -10.88
N GLU A 461 2.03 20.08 -11.87
CA GLU A 461 1.47 19.39 -13.05
C GLU A 461 2.52 18.71 -13.94
N GLY A 462 3.82 18.98 -13.74
CA GLY A 462 4.89 18.19 -14.34
C GLY A 462 4.86 16.72 -13.94
N SER A 463 4.29 16.39 -12.77
CA SER A 463 4.09 15.01 -12.33
C SER A 463 3.17 14.20 -13.25
N LEU A 464 2.24 14.85 -13.93
CA LEU A 464 1.29 14.20 -14.84
C LEU A 464 1.98 13.56 -16.04
N GLU A 465 2.95 14.28 -16.66
CA GLU A 465 3.75 13.73 -17.77
C GLU A 465 4.64 12.58 -17.28
N VAL A 466 5.27 12.75 -16.10
CA VAL A 466 6.13 11.72 -15.49
C VAL A 466 5.33 10.45 -15.21
N GLY A 467 4.15 10.58 -14.58
CA GLY A 467 3.27 9.45 -14.28
C GLY A 467 2.75 8.75 -15.53
N THR A 468 2.29 9.52 -16.53
CA THR A 468 1.84 8.98 -17.82
C THR A 468 2.96 8.21 -18.52
N LYS A 469 4.16 8.80 -18.60
CA LYS A 469 5.33 8.19 -19.23
C LYS A 469 5.78 6.92 -18.50
N ALA A 470 5.85 6.97 -17.16
CA ALA A 470 6.27 5.83 -16.34
C ALA A 470 5.30 4.65 -16.49
N MET A 471 3.99 4.91 -16.39
CA MET A 471 2.98 3.86 -16.53
C MET A 471 2.92 3.30 -17.95
N LEU A 472 3.05 4.14 -18.98
CA LEU A 472 3.15 3.68 -20.38
C LEU A 472 4.35 2.76 -20.59
N GLN A 473 5.53 3.15 -20.07
CA GLN A 473 6.73 2.33 -20.23
C GLN A 473 6.58 0.98 -19.54
N VAL A 474 6.05 0.96 -18.29
CA VAL A 474 5.79 -0.28 -17.55
C VAL A 474 4.80 -1.17 -18.31
N ALA A 475 3.69 -0.61 -18.78
CA ALA A 475 2.65 -1.36 -19.49
C ALA A 475 3.17 -1.94 -20.81
N LEU A 476 3.83 -1.13 -21.63
CA LEU A 476 4.33 -1.56 -22.94
C LEU A 476 5.42 -2.62 -22.80
N ASP A 477 6.37 -2.43 -21.89
CA ASP A 477 7.43 -3.42 -21.65
C ASP A 477 6.88 -4.75 -21.12
N TYR A 478 5.86 -4.68 -20.25
CA TYR A 478 5.21 -5.90 -19.77
C TYR A 478 4.48 -6.65 -20.90
N LEU A 479 3.75 -5.93 -21.72
CA LEU A 479 2.98 -6.53 -22.82
C LEU A 479 3.88 -7.11 -23.93
N GLN A 480 5.03 -6.47 -24.19
CA GLN A 480 5.98 -6.90 -25.24
C GLN A 480 6.91 -8.03 -24.79
N ALA A 481 7.12 -8.21 -23.50
CA ALA A 481 7.96 -9.30 -23.03
C ALA A 481 7.26 -10.64 -23.25
N ALA A 482 8.01 -11.61 -23.80
CA ALA A 482 7.52 -12.99 -23.91
C ALA A 482 7.03 -13.49 -22.54
N PRO A 483 5.97 -14.33 -22.50
CA PRO A 483 5.55 -14.96 -21.26
C PRO A 483 6.77 -15.65 -20.60
N ALA A 484 6.93 -15.47 -19.30
CA ALA A 484 7.94 -16.21 -18.56
C ALA A 484 7.68 -17.71 -18.82
N GLN A 485 8.68 -18.41 -19.32
CA GLN A 485 8.62 -19.87 -19.37
C GLN A 485 8.78 -20.33 -17.91
N ASP A 486 7.71 -20.92 -17.35
CA ASP A 486 7.69 -21.57 -16.02
C ASP A 486 8.68 -22.73 -15.96
#